data_f96bedb5b44591d36bb4a53194e377d2
#
_entry.id   f96bedb5b44591d36bb4a53194e377d2
#
_cell.length_a   1.000
_cell.length_b   1.000
_cell.length_c   1.000
_cell.angle_alpha   90.00
_cell.angle_beta   90.00
_cell.angle_gamma   90.00
#
_symmetry.space_group_name_H-M   'P 1'
#
loop_
_entity.id
_entity.type
_entity.pdbx_description
1 polymer ?
#
loop_
_entity_poly.entity_id
_entity_poly.type
_entity_poly.pdbx_seq_one_letter_code
_entity_poly.pdbx_strand_id
1 'polypeptide(L)' 'MSRSARLFVVYGFSSVHDALGAESVLKGVGLAVTPMPSPKELGELCGIALRVDPADADHAERLLKSASMEPKVRAEIEDV' A
#
# COMPACT_ATOMS: atom_id res chain seq x y z
N MET A 1 -5.16 -10.30 -27.64
CA MET A 1 -5.80 -10.44 -26.34
C MET A 1 -5.47 -9.23 -25.47
N SER A 2 -6.49 -8.62 -24.94
CA SER A 2 -6.28 -7.45 -24.12
C SER A 2 -6.03 -7.86 -22.68
N ARG A 3 -5.23 -7.03 -22.00
CA ARG A 3 -5.06 -7.16 -20.57
C ARG A 3 -5.98 -6.18 -19.88
N SER A 4 -6.66 -6.66 -18.89
CA SER A 4 -7.53 -5.78 -18.10
C SER A 4 -6.72 -5.16 -16.98
N ALA A 5 -6.84 -3.87 -16.84
CA ALA A 5 -6.27 -3.20 -15.68
C ALA A 5 -7.05 -3.64 -14.45
N ARG A 6 -6.35 -3.86 -13.36
CA ARG A 6 -6.95 -4.20 -12.08
C ARG A 6 -6.84 -3.01 -11.15
N LEU A 7 -7.84 -2.85 -10.31
CA LEU A 7 -7.81 -1.85 -9.28
C LEU A 7 -7.02 -2.37 -8.09
N PHE A 8 -6.11 -1.56 -7.60
CA PHE A 8 -5.33 -1.87 -6.41
C PHE A 8 -5.47 -0.73 -5.42
N VAL A 9 -5.32 -1.06 -4.14
CA VAL A 9 -5.24 -0.05 -3.10
C VAL A 9 -3.77 0.21 -2.83
N VAL A 10 -3.39 1.48 -2.82
CA VAL A 10 -2.00 1.89 -2.65
C VAL A 10 -1.91 2.84 -1.46
N TYR A 11 -0.95 2.58 -0.60
CA TYR A 11 -0.73 3.38 0.60
C TYR A 11 0.57 4.15 0.49
N GLY A 12 0.50 5.45 0.79
CA GLY A 12 1.66 6.31 0.84
C GLY A 12 2.02 6.64 2.29
N PHE A 13 3.31 6.73 2.57
CA PHE A 13 3.82 6.97 3.92
C PHE A 13 4.73 8.17 3.95
N SER A 14 4.95 8.73 5.13
CA SER A 14 5.77 9.92 5.29
C SER A 14 7.26 9.66 5.04
N SER A 15 7.71 8.44 5.24
CA SER A 15 9.11 8.10 5.07
C SER A 15 9.26 6.66 4.59
N VAL A 16 10.42 6.38 4.04
CA VAL A 16 10.75 5.02 3.61
C VAL A 16 10.75 4.07 4.82
N HIS A 17 11.23 4.56 5.96
CA HIS A 17 11.23 3.78 7.19
C HIS A 17 9.81 3.34 7.58
N ASP A 18 8.86 4.26 7.51
CA ASP A 18 7.46 3.95 7.84
C ASP A 18 6.88 2.96 6.84
N ALA A 19 7.19 3.14 5.56
CA ALA A 19 6.70 2.23 4.52
C ALA A 19 7.24 0.82 4.72
N LEU A 20 8.52 0.68 5.02
CA LEU A 20 9.14 -0.62 5.23
C LEU A 20 8.61 -1.29 6.50
N GLY A 21 8.36 -0.51 7.55
CA GLY A 21 7.75 -1.04 8.76
C GLY A 21 6.35 -1.57 8.52
N ALA A 22 5.55 -0.84 7.76
CA ALA A 22 4.20 -1.27 7.39
C ALA A 22 4.25 -2.54 6.54
N GLU A 23 5.16 -2.60 5.59
CA GLU A 23 5.33 -3.78 4.76
C GLU A 23 5.62 -5.01 5.62
N SER A 24 6.51 -4.87 6.58
CA SER A 24 6.88 -5.94 7.48
C SER A 24 5.68 -6.46 8.27
N VAL A 25 4.85 -5.56 8.78
CA VAL A 25 3.65 -5.92 9.52
C VAL A 25 2.69 -6.72 8.65
N LEU A 26 2.45 -6.25 7.43
CA LEU A 26 1.50 -6.91 6.53
C LEU A 26 2.01 -8.26 6.06
N LYS A 27 3.29 -8.35 5.73
CA LYS A 27 3.86 -9.64 5.33
C LYS A 27 3.91 -10.63 6.47
N GLY A 28 4.06 -10.14 7.68
CA GLY A 28 4.10 -10.99 8.86
C GLY A 28 2.82 -11.78 9.10
N VAL A 29 1.68 -11.30 8.59
CA VAL A 29 0.40 -12.01 8.68
C VAL A 29 0.01 -12.69 7.37
N GLY A 30 0.93 -12.73 6.41
CA GLY A 30 0.70 -13.46 5.16
C GLY A 30 -0.01 -12.67 4.08
N LEU A 31 -0.18 -11.36 4.23
CA LEU A 31 -0.80 -10.56 3.17
C LEU A 31 0.20 -10.30 2.05
N ALA A 32 -0.30 -10.39 0.82
CA ALA A 32 0.49 -10.05 -0.34
C ALA A 32 0.56 -8.54 -0.47
N VAL A 33 1.74 -7.97 -0.26
CA VAL A 33 1.96 -6.53 -0.39
C VAL A 33 3.17 -6.32 -1.29
N THR A 34 3.05 -5.38 -2.21
CA THR A 34 4.10 -5.11 -3.19
C THR A 34 4.58 -3.68 -3.05
N PRO A 35 5.85 -3.45 -2.69
CA PRO A 35 6.40 -2.09 -2.72
C PRO A 35 6.52 -1.61 -4.15
N MET A 36 6.29 -0.32 -4.35
CA MET A 36 6.38 0.28 -5.67
C MET A 36 6.81 1.73 -5.54
N PRO A 37 7.32 2.33 -6.61
CA PRO A 37 7.58 3.76 -6.59
C PRO A 37 6.29 4.51 -6.31
N SER A 38 6.39 5.57 -5.51
CA SER A 38 5.21 6.33 -5.12
C SER A 38 4.58 6.97 -6.36
N PRO A 39 3.32 6.65 -6.69
CA PRO A 39 2.69 7.22 -7.87
C PRO A 39 2.26 8.66 -7.63
N LYS A 40 2.03 9.37 -8.71
CA LYS A 40 1.62 10.79 -8.67
C LYS A 40 0.34 10.99 -7.88
N GLU A 41 -0.54 10.01 -7.91
CA GLU A 41 -1.83 10.09 -7.23
C GLU A 41 -1.70 10.23 -5.73
N LEU A 42 -0.56 9.86 -5.16
CA LEU A 42 -0.31 10.00 -3.73
C LEU A 42 0.33 11.33 -3.36
N GLY A 43 0.70 12.13 -4.35
CA GLY A 43 1.37 13.39 -4.10
C GLY A 43 2.83 13.19 -3.73
N GLU A 44 3.42 14.20 -3.11
CA GLU A 44 4.84 14.17 -2.76
C GLU A 44 5.03 13.63 -1.35
N LEU A 45 5.20 12.32 -1.29
CA LEU A 45 5.53 11.63 -0.06
C LEU A 45 6.91 10.99 -0.22
N CYS A 46 7.18 9.94 0.54
CA CYS A 46 8.44 9.21 0.35
C CYS A 46 8.40 8.50 -1.00
N GLY A 47 9.55 8.02 -1.45
CA GLY A 47 9.67 7.41 -2.77
C GLY A 47 9.05 6.03 -2.91
N ILE A 48 8.49 5.47 -1.85
CA ILE A 48 7.95 4.11 -1.83
C ILE A 48 6.49 4.12 -1.36
N ALA A 49 5.65 3.40 -2.09
CA ALA A 49 4.28 3.13 -1.68
C ALA A 49 4.08 1.62 -1.60
N LEU A 50 3.03 1.19 -0.93
CA LEU A 50 2.70 -0.22 -0.82
C LEU A 50 1.39 -0.49 -1.53
N ARG A 51 1.39 -1.53 -2.36
CA ARG A 51 0.22 -1.92 -3.12
C ARG A 51 -0.36 -3.20 -2.56
N VAL A 52 -1.67 -3.23 -2.31
CA VAL A 52 -2.35 -4.43 -1.86
C VAL A 52 -3.58 -4.67 -2.73
N ASP A 53 -4.04 -5.91 -2.76
CA ASP A 53 -5.27 -6.26 -3.44
C ASP A 53 -6.44 -5.62 -2.69
N PRO A 54 -7.47 -5.09 -3.39
CA PRO A 54 -8.62 -4.50 -2.72
C PRO A 54 -9.31 -5.43 -1.73
N ALA A 55 -9.28 -6.74 -2.00
CA ALA A 55 -9.89 -7.71 -1.09
C ALA A 55 -9.16 -7.77 0.25
N ASP A 56 -7.91 -7.37 0.30
CA ASP A 56 -7.10 -7.37 1.53
C ASP A 56 -7.05 -6.02 2.21
N ALA A 57 -7.59 -4.97 1.58
CA ALA A 57 -7.42 -3.61 2.07
C ALA A 57 -7.97 -3.40 3.47
N ASP A 58 -9.18 -3.90 3.74
CA ASP A 58 -9.78 -3.73 5.07
C ASP A 58 -8.92 -4.37 6.15
N HIS A 59 -8.43 -5.58 5.88
CA HIS A 59 -7.59 -6.29 6.81
C HIS A 59 -6.27 -5.57 7.02
N ALA A 60 -5.66 -5.13 5.91
CA ALA A 60 -4.40 -4.40 5.96
C ALA A 60 -4.54 -3.11 6.78
N GLU A 61 -5.62 -2.37 6.55
CA GLU A 61 -5.83 -1.10 7.24
C GLU A 61 -6.04 -1.30 8.73
N ARG A 62 -6.77 -2.34 9.12
CA ARG A 62 -6.95 -2.65 10.55
C ARG A 62 -5.63 -3.03 11.21
N LEU A 63 -4.80 -3.80 10.52
CA LEU A 63 -3.50 -4.17 11.06
C LEU A 63 -2.59 -2.97 11.23
N LEU A 64 -2.55 -2.10 10.24
CA LEU A 64 -1.70 -0.91 10.32
C LEU A 64 -2.18 0.03 11.42
N LYS A 65 -3.48 0.16 11.57
CA LYS A 65 -4.04 0.97 12.65
C LYS A 65 -3.66 0.40 14.02
N SER A 66 -3.78 -0.91 14.19
CA SER A 66 -3.39 -1.59 15.43
C SER A 66 -1.92 -1.40 15.77
N ALA A 67 -1.08 -1.36 14.74
CA ALA A 67 0.36 -1.21 14.91
C ALA A 67 0.79 0.26 14.98
N SER A 68 -0.14 1.20 14.92
CA SER A 68 0.14 2.64 14.88
C SER A 68 1.00 3.01 13.67
N MET A 69 0.74 2.36 12.55
CA MET A 69 1.47 2.57 11.30
C MET A 69 0.54 2.97 10.16
N GLU A 70 -0.47 3.77 10.46
CA GLU A 70 -1.44 4.18 9.45
C GLU A 70 -0.76 4.95 8.33
N PRO A 71 -1.16 4.70 7.07
CA PRO A 71 -0.60 5.46 5.95
C PRO A 71 -1.07 6.92 5.97
N LYS A 72 -0.29 7.78 5.36
CA LYS A 72 -0.66 9.19 5.21
C LYS A 72 -1.72 9.36 4.14
N VAL A 73 -1.65 8.54 3.10
CA VAL A 73 -2.56 8.64 1.95
C VAL A 73 -2.95 7.24 1.52
N ARG A 74 -4.19 7.10 1.13
CA ARG A 74 -4.71 5.88 0.51
C ARG A 74 -5.32 6.26 -0.82
N ALA A 75 -5.00 5.52 -1.86
CA ALA A 75 -5.57 5.74 -3.18
C ALA A 75 -5.92 4.41 -3.83
N GLU A 76 -6.90 4.43 -4.73
CA GLU A 76 -7.24 3.28 -5.56
C GLU A 76 -6.72 3.58 -6.95
N ILE A 77 -5.86 2.71 -7.45
CA ILE A 77 -5.13 2.95 -8.69
C ILE A 77 -5.27 1.73 -9.58
N GLU A 78 -5.52 1.96 -10.86
CA GLU A 78 -5.51 0.89 -11.85
C GLU A 78 -4.08 0.55 -12.24
N ASP A 79 -3.79 -0.74 -12.28
CA ASP A 79 -2.48 -1.23 -12.67
C ASP A 79 -2.65 -2.57 -13.38
N VAL A 80 -1.66 -2.96 -14.16
CA VAL A 80 -1.71 -4.19 -14.92
C VAL A 80 -0.67 -5.20 -14.50
#